data_fe8b7e04a7aebdffd37cc646daaf60ba
#
_entry.id   fe8b7e04a7aebdffd37cc646daaf60ba
#
_cell.length_a   1.000
_cell.length_b   1.000
_cell.length_c   1.000
_cell.angle_alpha   90.00
_cell.angle_beta   90.00
_cell.angle_gamma   90.00
#
_symmetry.space_group_name_H-M   'P 1'
#
loop_
_entity.id
_entity.type
_entity.pdbx_description
1 polymer ?
#
loop_
_entity_poly.entity_id
_entity_poly.type
_entity_poly.pdbx_seq_one_letter_code
_entity_poly.pdbx_strand_id
1 'polypeptide(L)'
;MANITQKPNGTYLVRISCGRDIMTGKQILRGRIFKPSKADLSQEIFQKELNKFIEDLTDELQCERNRKKPENKIVSDFAKEYLTIQKTSLSPGSYEFYHNIIDKHILPMFGRMRVRDIKTYHVQNFILRLNSLPRSDGKSGHLSPQTVKRYTTVLRSMLTMAYKMYYMDDDVGLSRRLTFPKERYQEVDVFTIEESKAILAAAKTEPINIRLLIELALFTGMRRGEIVGLKWSDINFDQQCLSVKRSIYKPRGEKSIEKEPKSHSSFRTIAIPNCLCETLEEYKKSQEQYSLSLSTWQNLDYIFTDDSGNVMNPQTPTKQFSHFLARHNIRHLKFHCLRHTSATILLANGCDIKTVSARLGHSSIETTYIYVHKLESVDKQAASSFDKFFDTKIEL
;
A
#
# COMPACT_ATOMS: atom_id res chain seq x y z
N MET A 1 -31.16 20.40 -32.21
CA MET A 1 -30.49 21.71 -32.26
C MET A 1 -29.97 22.06 -30.87
N ALA A 2 -28.73 22.51 -30.79
CA ALA A 2 -28.14 23.00 -29.55
C ALA A 2 -28.57 24.46 -29.31
N ASN A 3 -28.95 24.80 -28.09
CA ASN A 3 -29.21 26.18 -27.67
C ASN A 3 -27.97 26.70 -26.94
N ILE A 4 -27.38 27.80 -27.41
CA ILE A 4 -26.13 28.35 -26.90
C ILE A 4 -26.42 29.70 -26.27
N THR A 5 -26.04 29.89 -25.03
CA THR A 5 -26.22 31.14 -24.28
C THR A 5 -24.86 31.59 -23.74
N GLN A 6 -24.40 32.79 -24.15
CA GLN A 6 -23.19 33.40 -23.63
C GLN A 6 -23.41 33.89 -22.21
N LYS A 7 -22.44 33.63 -21.33
CA LYS A 7 -22.42 34.11 -19.95
C LYS A 7 -21.52 35.34 -19.80
N PRO A 8 -21.76 36.20 -18.80
CA PRO A 8 -20.97 37.41 -18.57
C PRO A 8 -19.46 37.19 -18.39
N ASN A 9 -19.06 35.97 -18.02
CA ASN A 9 -17.66 35.58 -17.79
C ASN A 9 -16.95 35.04 -19.05
N GLY A 10 -17.50 35.24 -20.24
CA GLY A 10 -16.89 34.82 -21.52
C GLY A 10 -17.03 33.32 -21.81
N THR A 11 -17.78 32.54 -20.98
CA THR A 11 -18.09 31.14 -21.28
C THR A 11 -19.46 30.99 -21.93
N TYR A 12 -19.71 29.83 -22.54
CA TYR A 12 -20.95 29.56 -23.27
C TYR A 12 -21.66 28.36 -22.62
N LEU A 13 -22.95 28.54 -22.31
CA LEU A 13 -23.79 27.43 -21.86
C LEU A 13 -24.45 26.79 -23.11
N VAL A 14 -23.99 25.60 -23.45
CA VAL A 14 -24.52 24.79 -24.55
C VAL A 14 -25.58 23.85 -23.99
N ARG A 15 -26.83 23.92 -24.46
CA ARG A 15 -27.95 23.05 -24.09
C ARG A 15 -28.38 22.20 -25.27
N ILE A 16 -28.49 20.89 -25.05
CA ILE A 16 -28.98 19.94 -26.06
C ILE A 16 -30.29 19.34 -25.57
N SER A 17 -31.24 19.19 -26.49
CA SER A 17 -32.52 18.53 -26.20
C SER A 17 -32.36 17.01 -26.11
N CYS A 18 -32.72 16.44 -24.97
CA CYS A 18 -32.68 15.00 -24.72
C CYS A 18 -34.05 14.31 -24.82
N GLY A 19 -35.02 14.94 -25.49
CA GLY A 19 -36.39 14.46 -25.66
C GLY A 19 -37.39 15.20 -24.79
N ARG A 20 -38.58 14.60 -24.58
CA ARG A 20 -39.64 15.13 -23.71
C ARG A 20 -39.91 14.19 -22.54
N ASP A 21 -40.16 14.73 -21.39
CA ASP A 21 -40.63 14.01 -20.24
C ASP A 21 -42.00 13.41 -20.49
N ILE A 22 -42.17 12.10 -20.28
CA ILE A 22 -43.38 11.36 -20.61
C ILE A 22 -44.56 11.79 -19.71
N MET A 23 -44.29 12.21 -18.48
CA MET A 23 -45.32 12.59 -17.49
C MET A 23 -45.76 14.06 -17.64
N THR A 24 -44.82 14.95 -17.96
CA THR A 24 -45.10 16.41 -17.98
C THR A 24 -45.13 16.98 -19.37
N GLY A 25 -44.77 16.25 -20.42
CA GLY A 25 -44.64 16.71 -21.81
C GLY A 25 -43.58 17.78 -22.05
N LYS A 26 -42.87 18.21 -21.00
CA LYS A 26 -41.83 19.27 -21.11
C LYS A 26 -40.56 18.73 -21.75
N GLN A 27 -39.88 19.59 -22.48
CA GLN A 27 -38.59 19.29 -23.12
C GLN A 27 -37.51 19.12 -22.05
N ILE A 28 -36.80 18.00 -22.07
CA ILE A 28 -35.63 17.74 -21.21
C ILE A 28 -34.41 18.36 -21.91
N LEU A 29 -33.83 19.38 -21.28
CA LEU A 29 -32.63 20.04 -21.75
C LEU A 29 -31.44 19.65 -20.83
N ARG A 30 -30.36 19.15 -21.42
CA ARG A 30 -29.08 18.96 -20.71
C ARG A 30 -28.07 19.95 -21.25
N GLY A 31 -27.32 20.62 -20.38
CA GLY A 31 -26.37 21.64 -20.77
C GLY A 31 -25.02 21.51 -20.08
N ARG A 32 -23.98 21.85 -20.81
CA ARG A 32 -22.61 21.98 -20.27
C ARG A 32 -22.02 23.33 -20.63
N ILE A 33 -21.03 23.74 -19.85
CA ILE A 33 -20.33 25.02 -20.07
C ILE A 33 -19.15 24.75 -21.01
N PHE A 34 -19.16 25.41 -22.17
CA PHE A 34 -18.05 25.50 -23.09
C PHE A 34 -17.17 26.69 -22.72
N LYS A 35 -15.86 26.47 -22.64
CA LYS A 35 -14.86 27.52 -22.42
C LYS A 35 -13.89 27.47 -23.60
N PRO A 36 -13.82 28.58 -24.41
CA PRO A 36 -12.86 28.66 -25.50
C PRO A 36 -11.41 28.50 -25.02
N SER A 37 -10.56 27.96 -25.87
CA SER A 37 -9.15 27.74 -25.53
C SER A 37 -8.36 29.02 -25.27
N LYS A 38 -8.76 30.13 -25.95
CA LYS A 38 -8.23 31.49 -25.80
C LYS A 38 -9.34 32.51 -25.85
N ALA A 39 -9.14 33.70 -25.27
CA ALA A 39 -10.14 34.78 -25.25
C ALA A 39 -10.30 35.45 -26.62
N ASP A 40 -9.23 35.55 -27.42
CA ASP A 40 -9.19 36.25 -28.72
C ASP A 40 -9.02 35.27 -29.90
N LEU A 41 -9.94 34.30 -30.01
CA LEU A 41 -9.98 33.39 -31.15
C LEU A 41 -10.61 34.05 -32.37
N SER A 42 -10.05 33.76 -33.56
CA SER A 42 -10.76 34.12 -34.79
C SER A 42 -12.11 33.40 -34.86
N GLN A 43 -13.09 34.04 -35.51
CA GLN A 43 -14.46 33.51 -35.54
C GLN A 43 -14.53 32.09 -36.12
N GLU A 44 -13.66 31.75 -37.08
CA GLU A 44 -13.59 30.42 -37.67
C GLU A 44 -13.08 29.34 -36.67
N ILE A 45 -12.04 29.69 -35.93
CA ILE A 45 -11.45 28.73 -34.92
C ILE A 45 -12.43 28.53 -33.76
N PHE A 46 -13.06 29.61 -33.29
CA PHE A 46 -14.09 29.52 -32.24
C PHE A 46 -15.26 28.63 -32.68
N GLN A 47 -15.76 28.81 -33.91
CA GLN A 47 -16.86 28.00 -34.44
C GLN A 47 -16.47 26.52 -34.57
N LYS A 48 -15.24 26.24 -34.95
CA LYS A 48 -14.71 24.89 -35.06
C LYS A 48 -14.60 24.19 -33.67
N GLU A 49 -14.07 24.89 -32.66
CA GLU A 49 -14.02 24.36 -31.28
C GLU A 49 -15.42 24.13 -30.71
N LEU A 50 -16.33 25.07 -30.94
CA LEU A 50 -17.71 25.00 -30.47
C LEU A 50 -18.47 23.83 -31.12
N ASN A 51 -18.33 23.65 -32.43
CA ASN A 51 -18.97 22.57 -33.17
C ASN A 51 -18.47 21.22 -32.70
N LYS A 52 -17.15 21.08 -32.53
CA LYS A 52 -16.55 19.86 -31.95
C LYS A 52 -17.10 19.57 -30.55
N PHE A 53 -17.18 20.59 -29.69
CA PHE A 53 -17.76 20.44 -28.36
C PHE A 53 -19.23 20.01 -28.39
N ILE A 54 -20.01 20.52 -29.34
CA ILE A 54 -21.41 20.14 -29.54
C ILE A 54 -21.52 18.69 -30.02
N GLU A 55 -20.64 18.25 -30.94
CA GLU A 55 -20.57 16.86 -31.40
C GLU A 55 -20.25 15.95 -30.26
N ASP A 56 -19.14 16.19 -29.54
CA ASP A 56 -18.70 15.39 -28.37
C ASP A 56 -19.82 15.30 -27.32
N LEU A 57 -20.49 16.41 -27.01
CA LEU A 57 -21.61 16.46 -26.07
C LEU A 57 -22.85 15.71 -26.60
N THR A 58 -23.12 15.80 -27.92
CA THR A 58 -24.24 15.08 -28.54
C THR A 58 -24.00 13.58 -28.52
N ASP A 59 -22.78 13.15 -28.83
CA ASP A 59 -22.39 11.74 -28.78
C ASP A 59 -22.43 11.20 -27.36
N GLU A 60 -21.96 11.95 -26.37
CA GLU A 60 -22.06 11.61 -24.95
C GLU A 60 -23.54 11.42 -24.55
N LEU A 61 -24.42 12.34 -24.93
CA LEU A 61 -25.85 12.28 -24.59
C LEU A 61 -26.61 11.21 -25.39
N GLN A 62 -26.20 10.92 -26.64
CA GLN A 62 -26.76 9.82 -27.43
C GLN A 62 -26.30 8.47 -26.89
N CYS A 63 -25.03 8.32 -26.48
CA CYS A 63 -24.55 7.16 -25.76
C CYS A 63 -25.31 6.96 -24.44
N GLU A 64 -25.62 8.04 -23.71
CA GLU A 64 -26.49 7.98 -22.53
C GLU A 64 -27.93 7.51 -22.86
N ARG A 65 -28.48 7.91 -24.00
CA ARG A 65 -29.83 7.57 -24.43
C ARG A 65 -29.94 6.16 -25.00
N ASN A 66 -28.90 5.70 -25.70
CA ASN A 66 -28.80 4.36 -26.27
C ASN A 66 -28.32 3.33 -25.24
N ARG A 67 -27.97 3.75 -24.02
CA ARG A 67 -27.67 2.82 -22.94
C ARG A 67 -28.88 1.93 -22.74
N LYS A 68 -28.76 0.66 -23.12
CA LYS A 68 -29.64 -0.40 -22.62
C LYS A 68 -29.73 -0.18 -21.11
N LYS A 69 -30.95 -0.14 -20.56
CA LYS A 69 -31.15 -0.09 -19.10
C LYS A 69 -30.15 -1.08 -18.47
N PRO A 70 -29.38 -0.66 -17.45
CA PRO A 70 -28.36 -1.52 -16.87
C PRO A 70 -28.97 -2.90 -16.59
N GLU A 71 -28.26 -3.93 -17.02
CA GLU A 71 -28.67 -5.30 -16.82
C GLU A 71 -28.98 -5.52 -15.35
N ASN A 72 -30.09 -6.21 -15.06
CA ASN A 72 -30.61 -6.34 -13.70
C ASN A 72 -29.80 -7.32 -12.87
N LYS A 73 -28.48 -7.06 -12.78
CA LYS A 73 -27.48 -7.95 -12.21
C LYS A 73 -27.51 -7.94 -10.69
N ILE A 74 -27.51 -9.10 -10.07
CA ILE A 74 -27.37 -9.23 -8.62
C ILE A 74 -25.90 -9.14 -8.20
N VAL A 75 -25.65 -8.70 -6.98
CA VAL A 75 -24.31 -8.47 -6.44
C VAL A 75 -23.45 -9.73 -6.47
N SER A 76 -24.02 -10.91 -6.20
CA SER A 76 -23.29 -12.17 -6.24
C SER A 76 -22.69 -12.49 -7.62
N ASP A 77 -23.42 -12.21 -8.70
CA ASP A 77 -22.94 -12.48 -10.05
C ASP A 77 -21.96 -11.40 -10.51
N PHE A 78 -22.23 -10.14 -10.13
CA PHE A 78 -21.29 -9.07 -10.38
C PHE A 78 -19.97 -9.25 -9.62
N ALA A 79 -19.99 -9.76 -8.40
CA ALA A 79 -18.79 -10.04 -7.62
C ALA A 79 -17.87 -11.05 -8.30
N LYS A 80 -18.42 -12.08 -8.97
CA LYS A 80 -17.63 -13.07 -9.76
C LYS A 80 -16.94 -12.39 -10.93
N GLU A 81 -17.68 -11.55 -11.67
CA GLU A 81 -17.16 -10.78 -12.80
C GLU A 81 -16.06 -9.81 -12.32
N TYR A 82 -16.33 -9.06 -11.25
CA TYR A 82 -15.37 -8.15 -10.63
C TYR A 82 -14.08 -8.88 -10.25
N LEU A 83 -14.16 -10.03 -9.58
CA LEU A 83 -12.99 -10.81 -9.20
C LEU A 83 -12.22 -11.34 -10.42
N THR A 84 -12.91 -11.74 -11.48
CA THR A 84 -12.27 -12.16 -12.74
C THR A 84 -11.45 -11.03 -13.36
N ILE A 85 -12.01 -9.82 -13.40
CA ILE A 85 -11.29 -8.63 -13.90
C ILE A 85 -10.12 -8.28 -12.96
N GLN A 86 -10.35 -8.28 -11.64
CA GLN A 86 -9.32 -7.93 -10.68
C GLN A 86 -8.16 -8.92 -10.63
N LYS A 87 -8.35 -10.16 -11.02
CA LYS A 87 -7.30 -11.18 -11.09
C LYS A 87 -6.16 -10.80 -12.04
N THR A 88 -6.45 -10.01 -13.08
CA THR A 88 -5.44 -9.55 -14.04
C THR A 88 -4.61 -8.36 -13.54
N SER A 89 -5.15 -7.58 -12.61
CA SER A 89 -4.54 -6.32 -12.15
C SER A 89 -3.98 -6.37 -10.72
N LEU A 90 -4.58 -7.21 -9.86
CA LEU A 90 -4.15 -7.30 -8.47
C LEU A 90 -3.01 -8.30 -8.29
N SER A 91 -2.12 -7.98 -7.35
CA SER A 91 -1.17 -8.99 -6.89
C SER A 91 -1.91 -10.17 -6.22
N PRO A 92 -1.37 -11.42 -6.25
CA PRO A 92 -2.03 -12.59 -5.67
C PRO A 92 -2.51 -12.37 -4.23
N GLY A 93 -1.70 -11.74 -3.37
CA GLY A 93 -2.12 -11.46 -1.99
C GLY A 93 -3.23 -10.41 -1.86
N SER A 94 -3.26 -9.43 -2.78
CA SER A 94 -4.36 -8.46 -2.82
C SER A 94 -5.63 -9.12 -3.34
N TYR A 95 -5.52 -9.98 -4.35
CA TYR A 95 -6.65 -10.74 -4.88
C TYR A 95 -7.25 -11.66 -3.81
N GLU A 96 -6.44 -12.42 -3.08
CA GLU A 96 -6.88 -13.27 -1.98
C GLU A 96 -7.58 -12.45 -0.89
N PHE A 97 -7.02 -11.27 -0.55
CA PHE A 97 -7.64 -10.36 0.41
C PHE A 97 -9.01 -9.87 -0.08
N TYR A 98 -9.13 -9.44 -1.35
CA TYR A 98 -10.39 -8.99 -1.94
C TYR A 98 -11.43 -10.11 -1.96
N HIS A 99 -11.04 -11.30 -2.42
CA HIS A 99 -11.89 -12.49 -2.44
C HIS A 99 -12.44 -12.81 -1.04
N ASN A 100 -11.56 -12.87 -0.04
CA ASN A 100 -11.98 -13.15 1.34
C ASN A 100 -12.97 -12.10 1.90
N ILE A 101 -12.78 -10.81 1.59
CA ILE A 101 -13.68 -9.76 2.06
C ILE A 101 -15.02 -9.83 1.35
N ILE A 102 -15.03 -10.10 0.06
CA ILE A 102 -16.26 -10.27 -0.73
C ILE A 102 -17.06 -11.44 -0.16
N ASP A 103 -16.45 -12.60 0.00
CA ASP A 103 -17.16 -13.81 0.46
C ASP A 103 -17.65 -13.70 1.90
N LYS A 104 -16.81 -13.19 2.81
CA LYS A 104 -17.13 -13.21 4.24
C LYS A 104 -17.98 -12.06 4.71
N HIS A 105 -17.91 -10.91 4.02
CA HIS A 105 -18.54 -9.67 4.53
C HIS A 105 -19.51 -9.02 3.53
N ILE A 106 -19.20 -9.03 2.21
CA ILE A 106 -20.02 -8.34 1.22
C ILE A 106 -21.18 -9.22 0.77
N LEU A 107 -20.92 -10.44 0.31
CA LEU A 107 -21.96 -11.34 -0.17
C LEU A 107 -23.04 -11.68 0.87
N PRO A 108 -22.73 -11.91 2.16
CA PRO A 108 -23.76 -12.16 3.17
C PRO A 108 -24.74 -11.00 3.38
N MET A 109 -24.32 -9.76 3.05
CA MET A 109 -25.15 -8.58 3.22
C MET A 109 -25.83 -8.13 1.92
N PHE A 110 -25.12 -8.21 0.81
CA PHE A 110 -25.56 -7.62 -0.46
C PHE A 110 -25.80 -8.65 -1.57
N GLY A 111 -25.40 -9.90 -1.41
CA GLY A 111 -25.33 -10.88 -2.50
C GLY A 111 -26.63 -11.06 -3.28
N ARG A 112 -27.79 -10.98 -2.61
CA ARG A 112 -29.11 -11.10 -3.22
C ARG A 112 -29.69 -9.78 -3.74
N MET A 113 -29.05 -8.64 -3.45
CA MET A 113 -29.48 -7.34 -3.92
C MET A 113 -29.09 -7.12 -5.38
N ARG A 114 -29.87 -6.31 -6.08
CA ARG A 114 -29.47 -5.81 -7.39
C ARG A 114 -28.41 -4.73 -7.22
N VAL A 115 -27.41 -4.72 -8.05
CA VAL A 115 -26.30 -3.76 -7.98
C VAL A 115 -26.83 -2.31 -8.01
N ARG A 116 -27.78 -2.02 -8.89
CA ARG A 116 -28.41 -0.68 -9.02
C ARG A 116 -29.16 -0.19 -7.80
N ASP A 117 -29.61 -1.12 -6.95
CA ASP A 117 -30.42 -0.78 -5.78
C ASP A 117 -29.57 -0.42 -4.56
N ILE A 118 -28.23 -0.62 -4.67
CA ILE A 118 -27.29 -0.21 -3.62
C ILE A 118 -27.18 1.32 -3.60
N LYS A 119 -27.48 1.91 -2.45
CA LYS A 119 -27.38 3.36 -2.19
C LYS A 119 -26.37 3.63 -1.07
N THR A 120 -25.99 4.91 -0.92
CA THR A 120 -24.99 5.35 0.07
C THR A 120 -25.30 4.86 1.50
N TYR A 121 -26.57 4.82 1.89
CA TYR A 121 -26.96 4.36 3.22
C TYR A 121 -26.69 2.87 3.44
N HIS A 122 -26.76 2.05 2.40
CA HIS A 122 -26.40 0.63 2.49
C HIS A 122 -24.89 0.47 2.79
N VAL A 123 -24.06 1.28 2.12
CA VAL A 123 -22.61 1.29 2.40
C VAL A 123 -22.32 1.80 3.81
N GLN A 124 -23.09 2.81 4.29
CA GLN A 124 -22.98 3.28 5.67
C GLN A 124 -23.36 2.19 6.68
N ASN A 125 -24.40 1.44 6.42
CA ASN A 125 -24.82 0.32 7.28
C ASN A 125 -23.77 -0.80 7.28
N PHE A 126 -23.10 -1.04 6.15
CA PHE A 126 -21.96 -1.97 6.08
C PHE A 126 -20.80 -1.52 6.98
N ILE A 127 -20.46 -0.24 6.96
CA ILE A 127 -19.44 0.34 7.85
C ILE A 127 -19.83 0.15 9.33
N LEU A 128 -21.07 0.43 9.69
CA LEU A 128 -21.57 0.25 11.05
C LEU A 128 -21.49 -1.22 11.50
N ARG A 129 -21.93 -2.14 10.63
CA ARG A 129 -21.81 -3.58 10.88
C ARG A 129 -20.36 -4.02 11.07
N LEU A 130 -19.45 -3.60 10.19
CA LEU A 130 -18.04 -3.93 10.34
C LEU A 130 -17.46 -3.44 11.67
N ASN A 131 -17.86 -2.24 12.09
CA ASN A 131 -17.40 -1.64 13.35
C ASN A 131 -17.86 -2.42 14.60
N SER A 132 -18.94 -3.19 14.50
CA SER A 132 -19.44 -4.04 15.59
C SER A 132 -18.88 -5.47 15.56
N LEU A 133 -18.18 -5.87 14.48
CA LEU A 133 -17.63 -7.22 14.39
C LEU A 133 -16.46 -7.41 15.36
N PRO A 134 -16.34 -8.61 15.98
CA PRO A 134 -15.20 -8.93 16.82
C PRO A 134 -13.91 -9.02 15.97
N ARG A 135 -12.79 -8.90 16.62
CA ARG A 135 -11.48 -9.05 16.00
C ARG A 135 -11.28 -10.49 15.50
N SER A 136 -10.70 -10.61 14.31
CA SER A 136 -10.40 -11.93 13.70
C SER A 136 -9.15 -12.62 14.29
N ASP A 137 -8.37 -11.92 15.13
CA ASP A 137 -7.14 -12.43 15.75
C ASP A 137 -7.36 -13.04 17.14
N GLY A 138 -8.63 -13.22 17.54
CA GLY A 138 -9.00 -13.83 18.83
C GLY A 138 -8.80 -12.92 20.06
N LYS A 139 -8.30 -11.70 19.88
CA LYS A 139 -8.17 -10.72 20.95
C LYS A 139 -9.53 -10.04 21.24
N SER A 140 -9.70 -9.58 22.47
CA SER A 140 -10.88 -8.82 22.87
C SER A 140 -11.05 -7.52 22.07
N GLY A 141 -12.30 -7.09 21.85
CA GLY A 141 -12.65 -5.86 21.15
C GLY A 141 -13.13 -6.07 19.71
N HIS A 142 -13.37 -4.98 19.00
CA HIS A 142 -13.91 -4.95 17.66
C HIS A 142 -12.84 -4.69 16.60
N LEU A 143 -13.20 -4.79 15.32
CA LEU A 143 -12.31 -4.45 14.21
C LEU A 143 -11.79 -3.02 14.36
N SER A 144 -10.48 -2.82 14.11
CA SER A 144 -9.90 -1.48 14.16
C SER A 144 -10.48 -0.57 13.07
N PRO A 145 -10.57 0.76 13.29
CA PRO A 145 -11.00 1.72 12.28
C PRO A 145 -10.28 1.56 10.94
N GLN A 146 -8.99 1.28 10.97
CA GLN A 146 -8.20 1.02 9.76
C GLN A 146 -8.63 -0.27 9.03
N THR A 147 -8.99 -1.33 9.78
CA THR A 147 -9.52 -2.57 9.19
C THR A 147 -10.88 -2.33 8.56
N VAL A 148 -11.77 -1.62 9.25
CA VAL A 148 -13.09 -1.22 8.73
C VAL A 148 -12.93 -0.45 7.41
N LYS A 149 -12.03 0.54 7.38
CA LYS A 149 -11.73 1.33 6.17
C LYS A 149 -11.20 0.45 5.02
N ARG A 150 -10.27 -0.46 5.30
CA ARG A 150 -9.74 -1.41 4.29
C ARG A 150 -10.82 -2.32 3.73
N TYR A 151 -11.70 -2.87 4.55
CA TYR A 151 -12.79 -3.73 4.10
C TYR A 151 -13.81 -2.94 3.27
N THR A 152 -14.16 -1.74 3.73
CA THR A 152 -15.04 -0.85 2.98
C THR A 152 -14.44 -0.43 1.63
N THR A 153 -13.11 -0.28 1.53
CA THR A 153 -12.44 0.05 0.27
C THR A 153 -12.68 -1.04 -0.80
N VAL A 154 -12.77 -2.31 -0.42
CA VAL A 154 -13.09 -3.41 -1.36
C VAL A 154 -14.51 -3.23 -1.93
N LEU A 155 -15.51 -2.99 -1.07
CA LEU A 155 -16.88 -2.72 -1.51
C LEU A 155 -16.94 -1.47 -2.40
N ARG A 156 -16.29 -0.38 -2.01
CA ARG A 156 -16.24 0.87 -2.78
C ARG A 156 -15.62 0.65 -4.17
N SER A 157 -14.51 -0.08 -4.26
CA SER A 157 -13.87 -0.41 -5.53
C SER A 157 -14.81 -1.22 -6.44
N MET A 158 -15.55 -2.18 -5.88
CA MET A 158 -16.52 -2.97 -6.60
C MET A 158 -17.68 -2.10 -7.12
N LEU A 159 -18.24 -1.22 -6.30
CA LEU A 159 -19.33 -0.31 -6.69
C LEU A 159 -18.88 0.74 -7.72
N THR A 160 -17.68 1.29 -7.58
CA THR A 160 -17.12 2.19 -8.59
C THR A 160 -16.93 1.49 -9.95
N MET A 161 -16.53 0.21 -9.95
CA MET A 161 -16.47 -0.56 -11.20
C MET A 161 -17.87 -0.80 -11.77
N ALA A 162 -18.85 -1.13 -10.92
CA ALA A 162 -20.25 -1.29 -11.34
C ALA A 162 -20.80 -0.02 -11.99
N TYR A 163 -20.48 1.15 -11.44
CA TYR A 163 -20.82 2.43 -12.04
C TYR A 163 -20.15 2.63 -13.40
N LYS A 164 -18.84 2.38 -13.50
CA LYS A 164 -18.09 2.48 -14.76
C LYS A 164 -18.61 1.53 -15.86
N MET A 165 -19.15 0.38 -15.45
CA MET A 165 -19.75 -0.61 -16.35
C MET A 165 -21.25 -0.40 -16.57
N TYR A 166 -21.78 0.71 -16.09
CA TYR A 166 -23.19 1.10 -16.24
C TYR A 166 -24.23 0.17 -15.60
N TYR A 167 -23.83 -0.60 -14.58
CA TYR A 167 -24.76 -1.39 -13.78
C TYR A 167 -25.51 -0.57 -12.72
N MET A 168 -25.10 0.67 -12.50
CA MET A 168 -25.75 1.62 -11.58
C MET A 168 -25.60 3.07 -12.09
N ASP A 169 -26.54 3.92 -11.70
CA ASP A 169 -26.64 5.30 -12.20
C ASP A 169 -25.70 6.27 -11.44
N ASP A 170 -25.40 5.99 -10.16
CA ASP A 170 -24.58 6.84 -9.31
C ASP A 170 -23.34 6.10 -8.83
N ASP A 171 -22.18 6.79 -8.78
CA ASP A 171 -20.99 6.24 -8.13
C ASP A 171 -21.09 6.33 -6.60
N VAL A 172 -21.81 5.36 -6.02
CA VAL A 172 -21.95 5.22 -4.57
C VAL A 172 -20.59 4.88 -3.92
N GLY A 173 -19.67 4.25 -4.67
CA GLY A 173 -18.33 3.89 -4.19
C GLY A 173 -17.49 5.11 -3.85
N LEU A 174 -17.60 6.20 -4.62
CA LEU A 174 -16.86 7.45 -4.39
C LEU A 174 -17.61 8.46 -3.51
N SER A 175 -18.76 8.09 -2.93
CA SER A 175 -19.53 9.00 -2.09
C SER A 175 -18.69 9.59 -0.95
N ARG A 176 -18.66 10.93 -0.86
CA ARG A 176 -18.03 11.67 0.24
C ARG A 176 -18.90 11.74 1.52
N ARG A 177 -20.15 11.26 1.43
CA ARG A 177 -21.12 11.29 2.53
C ARG A 177 -20.94 10.14 3.53
N LEU A 178 -19.96 9.25 3.31
CA LEU A 178 -19.69 8.13 4.21
C LEU A 178 -18.92 8.59 5.45
N THR A 179 -19.39 8.17 6.61
CA THR A 179 -18.74 8.44 7.90
C THR A 179 -18.03 7.19 8.37
N PHE A 180 -16.74 7.33 8.67
CA PHE A 180 -15.90 6.26 9.19
C PHE A 180 -15.62 6.44 10.67
N PRO A 181 -15.34 5.35 11.42
CA PRO A 181 -14.86 5.45 12.79
C PRO A 181 -13.57 6.27 12.84
N LYS A 182 -13.42 7.10 13.87
CA LYS A 182 -12.19 7.91 14.05
C LYS A 182 -10.99 7.00 14.28
N GLU A 183 -9.96 7.18 13.48
CA GLU A 183 -8.66 6.56 13.72
C GLU A 183 -7.98 7.26 14.91
N ARG A 184 -7.58 6.48 15.92
CA ARG A 184 -6.68 6.99 16.95
C ARG A 184 -5.26 6.79 16.41
N TYR A 185 -4.46 7.82 16.48
CA TYR A 185 -3.04 7.69 16.19
C TYR A 185 -2.46 6.63 17.13
N GLN A 186 -1.95 5.55 16.56
CA GLN A 186 -1.20 4.54 17.32
C GLN A 186 0.27 4.77 17.01
N GLU A 187 1.01 5.02 18.06
CA GLU A 187 2.45 5.08 17.94
C GLU A 187 3.01 3.75 17.43
N VAL A 188 3.99 3.84 16.54
CA VAL A 188 4.68 2.65 16.04
C VAL A 188 5.61 2.14 17.14
N ASP A 189 5.42 0.90 17.57
CA ASP A 189 6.32 0.26 18.52
C ASP A 189 7.70 0.05 17.91
N VAL A 190 8.73 0.52 18.62
CA VAL A 190 10.15 0.32 18.30
C VAL A 190 10.90 -0.19 19.53
N PHE A 191 12.01 -0.86 19.31
CA PHE A 191 12.95 -1.15 20.39
C PHE A 191 13.76 0.09 20.75
N THR A 192 14.08 0.25 22.02
CA THR A 192 15.02 1.29 22.46
C THR A 192 16.45 0.96 21.99
N ILE A 193 17.37 1.89 22.17
CA ILE A 193 18.79 1.66 21.84
C ILE A 193 19.34 0.55 22.74
N GLU A 194 18.98 0.54 24.01
CA GLU A 194 19.39 -0.47 25.01
C GLU A 194 18.82 -1.84 24.65
N GLU A 195 17.51 -1.92 24.31
CA GLU A 195 16.89 -3.16 23.84
C GLU A 195 17.54 -3.65 22.54
N SER A 196 17.91 -2.75 21.64
CA SER A 196 18.57 -3.11 20.36
C SER A 196 19.98 -3.67 20.62
N LYS A 197 20.73 -3.08 21.55
CA LYS A 197 22.04 -3.62 21.98
C LYS A 197 21.88 -5.00 22.63
N ALA A 198 20.87 -5.19 23.49
CA ALA A 198 20.58 -6.48 24.11
C ALA A 198 20.19 -7.53 23.06
N ILE A 199 19.36 -7.17 22.06
CA ILE A 199 19.01 -8.05 20.93
C ILE A 199 20.26 -8.49 20.17
N LEU A 200 21.16 -7.58 19.82
CA LEU A 200 22.39 -7.91 19.10
C LEU A 200 23.35 -8.77 19.94
N ALA A 201 23.45 -8.51 21.24
CA ALA A 201 24.25 -9.33 22.16
C ALA A 201 23.69 -10.76 22.27
N ALA A 202 22.39 -10.89 22.49
CA ALA A 202 21.69 -12.17 22.54
C ALA A 202 21.77 -12.95 21.22
N ALA A 203 21.69 -12.25 20.08
CA ALA A 203 21.77 -12.86 18.75
C ALA A 203 23.11 -13.58 18.52
N LYS A 204 24.20 -13.14 19.14
CA LYS A 204 25.50 -13.81 19.06
C LYS A 204 25.55 -15.22 19.68
N THR A 205 24.60 -15.54 20.55
CA THR A 205 24.49 -16.88 21.19
C THR A 205 23.54 -17.80 20.40
N GLU A 206 22.89 -17.30 19.37
CA GLU A 206 21.98 -18.06 18.52
C GLU A 206 22.70 -18.71 17.34
N PRO A 207 22.08 -19.73 16.69
CA PRO A 207 22.53 -20.21 15.40
C PRO A 207 22.75 -19.07 14.39
N ILE A 208 23.82 -19.17 13.61
CA ILE A 208 24.28 -18.09 12.75
C ILE A 208 23.22 -17.57 11.75
N ASN A 209 22.34 -18.44 11.28
CA ASN A 209 21.23 -18.07 10.40
C ASN A 209 20.22 -17.15 11.11
N ILE A 210 19.94 -17.36 12.40
CA ILE A 210 19.04 -16.52 13.21
C ILE A 210 19.73 -15.19 13.52
N ARG A 211 21.01 -15.23 13.90
CA ARG A 211 21.84 -14.04 14.12
C ARG A 211 21.84 -13.14 12.87
N LEU A 212 22.21 -13.69 11.73
CA LEU A 212 22.27 -12.96 10.47
C LEU A 212 20.91 -12.35 10.07
N LEU A 213 19.82 -13.09 10.28
CA LEU A 213 18.48 -12.60 10.01
C LEU A 213 18.13 -11.35 10.83
N ILE A 214 18.47 -11.34 12.11
CA ILE A 214 18.23 -10.21 13.04
C ILE A 214 19.13 -9.03 12.66
N GLU A 215 20.41 -9.28 12.45
CA GLU A 215 21.39 -8.25 12.06
C GLU A 215 21.00 -7.58 10.72
N LEU A 216 20.65 -8.36 9.69
CA LEU A 216 20.17 -7.82 8.42
C LEU A 216 18.92 -6.94 8.63
N ALA A 217 17.94 -7.41 9.39
CA ALA A 217 16.72 -6.65 9.62
C ALA A 217 16.98 -5.31 10.32
N LEU A 218 17.87 -5.31 11.33
CA LEU A 218 18.17 -4.12 12.13
C LEU A 218 19.11 -3.16 11.41
N PHE A 219 20.19 -3.64 10.79
CA PHE A 219 21.18 -2.77 10.16
C PHE A 219 20.73 -2.21 8.82
N THR A 220 19.90 -2.95 8.06
CA THR A 220 19.46 -2.53 6.72
C THR A 220 18.06 -1.97 6.67
N GLY A 221 17.21 -2.29 7.64
CA GLY A 221 15.79 -1.96 7.64
C GLY A 221 15.00 -2.60 6.50
N MET A 222 15.50 -3.67 5.88
CA MET A 222 14.81 -4.37 4.79
C MET A 222 13.49 -4.98 5.23
N ARG A 223 12.56 -5.12 4.28
CA ARG A 223 11.32 -5.86 4.52
C ARG A 223 11.61 -7.34 4.62
N ARG A 224 10.84 -8.08 5.44
CA ARG A 224 10.99 -9.52 5.63
C ARG A 224 11.11 -10.30 4.31
N GLY A 225 10.24 -10.02 3.35
CA GLY A 225 10.29 -10.70 2.05
C GLY A 225 11.51 -10.35 1.21
N GLU A 226 12.08 -9.16 1.38
CA GLU A 226 13.33 -8.73 0.74
C GLU A 226 14.52 -9.49 1.35
N ILE A 227 14.57 -9.62 2.69
CA ILE A 227 15.62 -10.38 3.39
C ILE A 227 15.61 -11.85 2.94
N VAL A 228 14.46 -12.50 2.93
CA VAL A 228 14.33 -13.89 2.47
C VAL A 228 14.68 -14.06 1.00
N GLY A 229 14.47 -13.02 0.20
CA GLY A 229 14.79 -13.00 -1.24
C GLY A 229 16.23 -12.65 -1.58
N LEU A 230 17.11 -12.35 -0.59
CA LEU A 230 18.51 -12.07 -0.87
C LEU A 230 19.23 -13.29 -1.43
N LYS A 231 20.08 -13.03 -2.42
CA LYS A 231 21.01 -14.00 -3.02
C LYS A 231 22.45 -13.60 -2.73
N TRP A 232 23.35 -14.56 -2.73
CA TRP A 232 24.79 -14.26 -2.58
C TRP A 232 25.31 -13.32 -3.65
N SER A 233 24.80 -13.43 -4.88
CA SER A 233 25.10 -12.52 -5.99
C SER A 233 24.60 -11.08 -5.80
N ASP A 234 23.82 -10.81 -4.76
CA ASP A 234 23.38 -9.45 -4.40
C ASP A 234 24.35 -8.77 -3.43
N ILE A 235 25.30 -9.51 -2.84
CA ILE A 235 26.26 -8.99 -1.86
C ILE A 235 27.57 -8.63 -2.58
N ASN A 236 28.01 -7.40 -2.36
CA ASN A 236 29.36 -6.97 -2.76
C ASN A 236 30.18 -6.77 -1.47
N PHE A 237 31.06 -7.72 -1.17
CA PHE A 237 31.90 -7.69 0.03
C PHE A 237 32.96 -6.59 -0.05
N ASP A 238 33.55 -6.34 -1.25
CA ASP A 238 34.59 -5.32 -1.45
C ASP A 238 34.05 -3.91 -1.19
N GLN A 239 32.84 -3.65 -1.67
CA GLN A 239 32.17 -2.35 -1.48
C GLN A 239 31.33 -2.29 -0.23
N GLN A 240 31.26 -3.37 0.56
CA GLN A 240 30.45 -3.51 1.77
C GLN A 240 29.01 -3.03 1.54
N CYS A 241 28.34 -3.58 0.52
CA CYS A 241 26.96 -3.23 0.19
C CYS A 241 26.16 -4.42 -0.32
N LEU A 242 24.86 -4.30 -0.24
CA LEU A 242 23.91 -5.27 -0.78
C LEU A 242 22.87 -4.58 -1.67
N SER A 243 22.40 -5.30 -2.67
CA SER A 243 21.37 -4.82 -3.62
C SER A 243 20.04 -5.53 -3.37
N VAL A 244 18.99 -4.76 -3.15
CA VAL A 244 17.62 -5.28 -3.00
C VAL A 244 16.98 -5.34 -4.39
N LYS A 245 16.83 -6.54 -4.93
CA LYS A 245 16.33 -6.77 -6.31
C LYS A 245 15.00 -7.52 -6.35
N ARG A 246 14.61 -8.20 -5.26
CA ARG A 246 13.42 -9.06 -5.22
C ARG A 246 12.80 -9.16 -3.83
N SER A 247 11.61 -9.72 -3.77
CA SER A 247 10.92 -10.03 -2.52
C SER A 247 10.18 -11.35 -2.64
N ILE A 248 10.29 -12.21 -1.64
CA ILE A 248 9.57 -13.49 -1.60
C ILE A 248 8.21 -13.29 -0.91
N TYR A 249 7.19 -13.82 -1.56
CA TYR A 249 5.83 -13.89 -1.06
C TYR A 249 5.32 -15.33 -1.16
N LYS A 250 4.55 -15.78 -0.17
CA LYS A 250 3.90 -17.09 -0.19
C LYS A 250 2.39 -16.93 -0.08
N PRO A 251 1.63 -17.18 -1.15
CA PRO A 251 0.18 -17.28 -1.06
C PRO A 251 -0.23 -18.43 -0.14
N ARG A 252 -1.45 -18.41 0.38
CA ARG A 252 -1.97 -19.49 1.21
C ARG A 252 -2.14 -20.76 0.38
N GLY A 253 -1.53 -21.86 0.85
CA GLY A 253 -1.62 -23.16 0.16
C GLY A 253 -0.74 -23.32 -1.08
N GLU A 254 0.05 -22.30 -1.46
CA GLU A 254 0.91 -22.33 -2.64
C GLU A 254 2.40 -22.32 -2.26
N LYS A 255 3.26 -22.54 -3.29
CA LYS A 255 4.72 -22.38 -3.15
C LYS A 255 5.09 -20.90 -3.01
N SER A 256 6.28 -20.66 -2.48
CA SER A 256 6.86 -19.31 -2.43
C SER A 256 7.06 -18.76 -3.85
N ILE A 257 6.72 -17.51 -4.07
CA ILE A 257 6.82 -16.82 -5.36
C ILE A 257 7.80 -15.67 -5.22
N GLU A 258 8.78 -15.62 -6.10
CA GLU A 258 9.65 -14.46 -6.26
C GLU A 258 8.86 -13.34 -6.96
N LYS A 259 8.91 -12.15 -6.41
CA LYS A 259 8.29 -10.95 -6.98
C LYS A 259 9.34 -9.88 -7.18
N GLU A 260 9.29 -9.26 -8.33
CA GLU A 260 9.99 -8.01 -8.53
C GLU A 260 9.41 -6.92 -7.61
N PRO A 261 10.24 -5.97 -7.18
CA PRO A 261 9.79 -4.84 -6.40
C PRO A 261 8.73 -4.03 -7.17
N LYS A 262 7.66 -3.62 -6.49
CA LYS A 262 6.51 -2.94 -7.11
C LYS A 262 6.80 -1.56 -7.69
N SER A 263 7.95 -0.95 -7.37
CA SER A 263 8.32 0.41 -7.81
C SER A 263 9.83 0.50 -8.00
N HIS A 264 10.27 1.39 -8.87
CA HIS A 264 11.69 1.71 -9.07
C HIS A 264 12.40 2.09 -7.74
N SER A 265 11.72 2.76 -6.82
CA SER A 265 12.25 3.10 -5.49
C SER A 265 12.53 1.89 -4.59
N SER A 266 12.01 0.73 -4.95
CA SER A 266 12.27 -0.51 -4.20
C SER A 266 13.57 -1.20 -4.62
N PHE A 267 14.07 -0.92 -5.82
CA PHE A 267 15.45 -1.30 -6.23
C PHE A 267 16.41 -0.32 -5.57
N ARG A 268 17.29 -0.82 -4.74
CA ARG A 268 18.23 0.03 -4.01
C ARG A 268 19.47 -0.76 -3.57
N THR A 269 20.58 -0.06 -3.47
CA THR A 269 21.81 -0.57 -2.86
C THR A 269 21.93 0.03 -1.46
N ILE A 270 22.27 -0.81 -0.49
CA ILE A 270 22.38 -0.47 0.92
C ILE A 270 23.81 -0.77 1.37
N ALA A 271 24.53 0.25 1.83
CA ALA A 271 25.82 0.04 2.50
C ALA A 271 25.60 -0.68 3.84
N ILE A 272 26.45 -1.64 4.16
CA ILE A 272 26.37 -2.47 5.35
C ILE A 272 27.63 -2.32 6.22
N PRO A 273 27.50 -2.40 7.55
CA PRO A 273 28.64 -2.31 8.44
C PRO A 273 29.56 -3.56 8.33
N ASN A 274 30.85 -3.39 8.64
CA ASN A 274 31.84 -4.47 8.57
C ASN A 274 31.42 -5.71 9.38
N CYS A 275 30.90 -5.53 10.58
CA CYS A 275 30.43 -6.64 11.42
C CYS A 275 29.35 -7.50 10.75
N LEU A 276 28.50 -6.91 9.88
CA LEU A 276 27.51 -7.66 9.12
C LEU A 276 28.15 -8.39 7.93
N CYS A 277 29.19 -7.83 7.31
CA CYS A 277 29.99 -8.52 6.28
C CYS A 277 30.64 -9.78 6.86
N GLU A 278 31.27 -9.66 8.03
CA GLU A 278 31.89 -10.80 8.75
C GLU A 278 30.86 -11.89 9.03
N THR A 279 29.68 -11.54 9.52
CA THR A 279 28.61 -12.53 9.77
C THR A 279 28.12 -13.19 8.49
N LEU A 280 28.02 -12.42 7.39
CA LEU A 280 27.65 -12.95 6.05
C LEU A 280 28.69 -13.94 5.54
N GLU A 281 29.98 -13.64 5.67
CA GLU A 281 31.06 -14.54 5.25
C GLU A 281 31.09 -15.82 6.09
N GLU A 282 30.93 -15.71 7.39
CA GLU A 282 30.81 -16.86 8.31
C GLU A 282 29.63 -17.76 7.93
N TYR A 283 28.48 -17.15 7.68
CA TYR A 283 27.30 -17.92 7.27
C TYR A 283 27.45 -18.55 5.89
N LYS A 284 28.08 -17.86 4.93
CA LYS A 284 28.37 -18.41 3.60
C LYS A 284 29.18 -19.70 3.68
N LYS A 285 30.27 -19.68 4.45
CA LYS A 285 31.11 -20.87 4.69
C LYS A 285 30.31 -22.00 5.34
N SER A 286 29.49 -21.69 6.34
CA SER A 286 28.63 -22.67 7.00
C SER A 286 27.59 -23.28 6.04
N GLN A 287 26.96 -22.47 5.19
CA GLN A 287 25.99 -22.95 4.22
C GLN A 287 26.65 -23.80 3.11
N GLU A 288 27.84 -23.42 2.64
CA GLU A 288 28.63 -24.19 1.67
C GLU A 288 28.99 -25.58 2.23
N GLN A 289 29.48 -25.65 3.46
CA GLN A 289 29.76 -26.93 4.12
C GLN A 289 28.52 -27.79 4.27
N TYR A 290 27.40 -27.20 4.68
CA TYR A 290 26.13 -27.91 4.81
C TYR A 290 25.63 -28.42 3.46
N SER A 291 25.71 -27.62 2.41
CA SER A 291 25.30 -27.98 1.06
C SER A 291 26.04 -29.19 0.49
N LEU A 292 27.34 -29.27 0.77
CA LEU A 292 28.18 -30.42 0.34
C LEU A 292 27.82 -31.72 1.04
N SER A 293 27.19 -31.65 2.22
CA SER A 293 26.76 -32.85 2.97
C SER A 293 25.46 -33.47 2.45
N LEU A 294 24.75 -32.77 1.52
CA LEU A 294 23.43 -33.14 1.03
C LEU A 294 23.41 -33.34 -0.48
N SER A 295 23.14 -34.57 -0.92
CA SER A 295 23.02 -34.90 -2.36
C SER A 295 21.82 -34.26 -3.06
N THR A 296 20.83 -33.79 -2.30
CA THR A 296 19.57 -33.21 -2.80
C THR A 296 19.52 -31.68 -2.74
N TRP A 297 20.66 -31.04 -2.43
CA TRP A 297 20.71 -29.58 -2.29
C TRP A 297 20.43 -28.86 -3.62
N GLN A 298 19.46 -27.93 -3.57
CA GLN A 298 19.13 -27.03 -4.69
C GLN A 298 19.96 -25.76 -4.57
N ASN A 299 20.99 -25.62 -5.41
CA ASN A 299 21.83 -24.41 -5.41
C ASN A 299 21.14 -23.29 -6.19
N LEU A 300 20.21 -22.56 -5.54
CA LEU A 300 19.44 -21.45 -6.12
C LEU A 300 20.02 -20.07 -5.74
N ASP A 301 21.22 -20.01 -5.19
CA ASP A 301 21.96 -18.81 -4.78
C ASP A 301 21.32 -18.01 -3.63
N TYR A 302 20.25 -18.52 -2.99
CA TYR A 302 19.62 -17.83 -1.86
C TYR A 302 20.47 -17.89 -0.59
N ILE A 303 20.52 -16.76 0.14
CA ILE A 303 21.16 -16.69 1.46
C ILE A 303 20.34 -17.50 2.48
N PHE A 304 19.02 -17.29 2.49
CA PHE A 304 18.12 -18.00 3.42
C PHE A 304 17.37 -19.11 2.70
N THR A 305 17.69 -20.35 3.05
CA THR A 305 17.14 -21.56 2.44
C THR A 305 16.41 -22.43 3.46
N ASP A 306 15.61 -23.36 2.95
CA ASP A 306 15.18 -24.53 3.70
C ASP A 306 16.28 -25.63 3.68
N ASP A 307 16.01 -26.75 4.31
CA ASP A 307 16.95 -27.88 4.44
C ASP A 307 17.30 -28.55 3.10
N SER A 308 16.61 -28.22 2.01
CA SER A 308 16.84 -28.71 0.66
C SER A 308 17.46 -27.68 -0.28
N GLY A 309 17.81 -26.48 0.23
CA GLY A 309 18.37 -25.41 -0.58
C GLY A 309 17.33 -24.54 -1.32
N ASN A 310 16.03 -24.82 -1.17
CA ASN A 310 15.00 -23.93 -1.70
C ASN A 310 14.88 -22.67 -0.86
N VAL A 311 14.31 -21.61 -1.44
CA VAL A 311 14.08 -20.36 -0.70
C VAL A 311 13.26 -20.59 0.56
N MET A 312 13.71 -20.02 1.67
CA MET A 312 13.04 -20.10 2.98
C MET A 312 11.59 -19.61 2.89
N ASN A 313 10.70 -20.23 3.67
CA ASN A 313 9.34 -19.71 3.80
C ASN A 313 9.35 -18.29 4.41
N PRO A 314 8.76 -17.28 3.76
CA PRO A 314 8.81 -15.89 4.24
C PRO A 314 8.10 -15.65 5.58
N GLN A 315 7.39 -16.63 6.15
CA GLN A 315 6.85 -16.56 7.51
C GLN A 315 7.84 -17.02 8.58
N THR A 316 8.87 -17.79 8.21
CA THR A 316 9.87 -18.33 9.14
C THR A 316 10.57 -17.25 9.97
N PRO A 317 11.05 -16.13 9.40
CA PRO A 317 11.67 -15.07 10.18
C PRO A 317 10.81 -14.53 11.31
N THR A 318 9.51 -14.39 11.09
CA THR A 318 8.58 -13.91 12.13
C THR A 318 8.45 -14.89 13.28
N LYS A 319 8.41 -16.19 12.98
CA LYS A 319 8.33 -17.25 14.00
C LYS A 319 9.65 -17.36 14.79
N GLN A 320 10.76 -17.40 14.07
CA GLN A 320 12.11 -17.50 14.69
C GLN A 320 12.38 -16.31 15.61
N PHE A 321 12.05 -15.08 15.15
CA PHE A 321 12.24 -13.88 15.95
C PHE A 321 11.33 -13.86 17.19
N SER A 322 10.08 -14.29 17.08
CA SER A 322 9.18 -14.39 18.24
C SER A 322 9.71 -15.38 19.29
N HIS A 323 10.23 -16.54 18.85
CA HIS A 323 10.84 -17.53 19.73
C HIS A 323 12.15 -17.02 20.34
N PHE A 324 12.96 -16.30 19.56
CA PHE A 324 14.19 -15.65 20.03
C PHE A 324 13.88 -14.67 21.17
N LEU A 325 12.94 -13.75 20.99
CA LEU A 325 12.56 -12.79 22.02
C LEU A 325 12.08 -13.48 23.31
N ALA A 326 11.30 -14.56 23.17
CA ALA A 326 10.83 -15.34 24.31
C ALA A 326 11.99 -16.06 25.07
N ARG A 327 12.96 -16.69 24.34
CA ARG A 327 14.11 -17.37 24.96
C ARG A 327 15.00 -16.40 25.72
N HIS A 328 15.16 -15.18 25.22
CA HIS A 328 16.04 -14.18 25.86
C HIS A 328 15.29 -13.21 26.78
N ASN A 329 14.02 -13.48 27.08
CA ASN A 329 13.19 -12.65 27.94
C ASN A 329 13.17 -11.16 27.52
N ILE A 330 13.16 -10.89 26.19
CA ILE A 330 13.09 -9.56 25.61
C ILE A 330 11.64 -9.22 25.30
N ARG A 331 11.27 -7.95 25.44
CA ARG A 331 9.93 -7.44 25.11
C ARG A 331 9.46 -7.90 23.74
N HIS A 332 8.25 -8.48 23.66
CA HIS A 332 7.74 -9.03 22.43
C HIS A 332 7.25 -7.95 21.48
N LEU A 333 7.97 -7.76 20.38
CA LEU A 333 7.51 -6.98 19.22
C LEU A 333 7.56 -7.83 17.95
N LYS A 334 6.82 -7.39 16.94
CA LYS A 334 6.81 -8.08 15.64
C LYS A 334 8.15 -7.90 14.92
N PHE A 335 8.56 -8.87 14.10
CA PHE A 335 9.78 -8.81 13.29
C PHE A 335 9.91 -7.48 12.47
N HIS A 336 8.79 -6.97 11.95
CA HIS A 336 8.78 -5.71 11.21
C HIS A 336 9.18 -4.49 12.07
N CYS A 337 9.08 -4.59 13.39
CA CYS A 337 9.51 -3.52 14.29
C CYS A 337 11.04 -3.32 14.27
N LEU A 338 11.83 -4.31 13.86
CA LEU A 338 13.28 -4.13 13.64
C LEU A 338 13.55 -3.09 12.54
N ARG A 339 12.74 -3.07 11.47
CA ARG A 339 12.82 -2.04 10.43
C ARG A 339 12.42 -0.67 10.97
N HIS A 340 11.38 -0.60 11.79
CA HIS A 340 10.98 0.67 12.43
C HIS A 340 12.08 1.17 13.36
N THR A 341 12.70 0.26 14.13
CA THR A 341 13.84 0.54 15.00
C THR A 341 15.05 1.04 14.21
N SER A 342 15.39 0.38 13.11
CA SER A 342 16.45 0.82 12.18
C SER A 342 16.25 2.26 11.73
N ALA A 343 15.04 2.59 11.27
CA ALA A 343 14.70 3.95 10.85
C ALA A 343 14.86 4.97 11.98
N THR A 344 14.33 4.64 13.16
CA THR A 344 14.39 5.51 14.34
C THR A 344 15.83 5.75 14.81
N ILE A 345 16.67 4.69 14.83
CA ILE A 345 18.09 4.80 15.19
C ILE A 345 18.83 5.71 14.21
N LEU A 346 18.63 5.56 12.90
CA LEU A 346 19.28 6.38 11.88
C LEU A 346 18.89 7.86 12.03
N LEU A 347 17.61 8.15 12.18
CA LEU A 347 17.12 9.51 12.36
C LEU A 347 17.62 10.12 13.69
N ALA A 348 17.64 9.35 14.79
CA ALA A 348 18.15 9.79 16.08
C ALA A 348 19.66 10.11 16.04
N ASN A 349 20.41 9.49 15.11
CA ASN A 349 21.83 9.80 14.88
C ASN A 349 22.03 10.88 13.79
N GLY A 350 21.00 11.65 13.45
CA GLY A 350 21.12 12.81 12.56
C GLY A 350 21.13 12.47 11.06
N CYS A 351 20.82 11.22 10.67
CA CYS A 351 20.67 10.92 9.25
C CYS A 351 19.47 11.68 8.67
N ASP A 352 19.67 12.28 7.51
CA ASP A 352 18.61 12.95 6.78
C ASP A 352 17.44 12.03 6.43
N ILE A 353 16.20 12.51 6.56
CA ILE A 353 14.98 11.74 6.35
C ILE A 353 14.85 11.20 4.92
N LYS A 354 15.38 11.93 3.90
CA LYS A 354 15.36 11.46 2.51
C LYS A 354 16.30 10.26 2.35
N THR A 355 17.48 10.33 2.95
CA THR A 355 18.45 9.22 2.99
C THR A 355 17.86 8.00 3.68
N VAL A 356 17.22 8.17 4.84
CA VAL A 356 16.55 7.06 5.54
C VAL A 356 15.41 6.50 4.70
N SER A 357 14.59 7.36 4.08
CA SER A 357 13.48 6.94 3.20
C SER A 357 13.97 6.13 2.00
N ALA A 358 15.04 6.60 1.33
CA ALA A 358 15.67 5.90 0.22
C ALA A 358 16.25 4.55 0.64
N ARG A 359 16.99 4.50 1.77
CA ARG A 359 17.56 3.28 2.34
C ARG A 359 16.49 2.23 2.65
N LEU A 360 15.36 2.67 3.19
CA LEU A 360 14.21 1.80 3.46
C LEU A 360 13.45 1.42 2.17
N GLY A 361 13.54 2.17 1.10
CA GLY A 361 12.74 1.97 -0.12
C GLY A 361 11.27 2.31 0.12
N HIS A 362 10.98 3.47 0.70
CA HIS A 362 9.64 4.03 0.78
C HIS A 362 9.31 4.77 -0.51
N SER A 363 8.12 4.52 -1.07
CA SER A 363 7.63 5.22 -2.26
C SER A 363 7.20 6.66 -1.97
N SER A 364 6.92 6.98 -0.69
CA SER A 364 6.61 8.32 -0.22
C SER A 364 7.39 8.59 1.06
N ILE A 365 7.98 9.78 1.16
CA ILE A 365 8.69 10.25 2.36
C ILE A 365 7.77 10.36 3.57
N GLU A 366 6.46 10.59 3.35
CA GLU A 366 5.44 10.63 4.39
C GLU A 366 5.41 9.34 5.23
N THR A 367 5.73 8.20 4.61
CA THR A 367 5.86 6.93 5.33
C THR A 367 7.02 6.95 6.34
N THR A 368 8.02 7.80 6.15
CA THR A 368 9.17 7.94 7.05
C THR A 368 8.92 8.97 8.14
N TYR A 369 8.03 9.94 7.91
CA TYR A 369 7.67 10.94 8.93
C TYR A 369 7.06 10.34 10.21
N ILE A 370 6.46 9.15 10.14
CA ILE A 370 5.92 8.45 11.33
C ILE A 370 6.99 8.19 12.40
N TYR A 371 8.27 8.16 12.03
CA TYR A 371 9.39 7.95 12.96
C TYR A 371 9.91 9.24 13.58
N VAL A 372 9.70 10.40 12.93
CA VAL A 372 10.19 11.70 13.41
C VAL A 372 9.47 12.12 14.70
N HIS A 373 8.19 11.83 14.82
CA HIS A 373 7.39 12.18 16.01
C HIS A 373 7.85 11.49 17.31
N LYS A 374 8.71 10.47 17.24
CA LYS A 374 9.26 9.76 18.42
C LYS A 374 10.60 10.33 18.92
N LEU A 375 11.15 11.31 18.23
CA LEU A 375 12.48 11.80 18.52
C LEU A 375 12.45 13.06 19.39
N GLU A 376 12.11 12.90 20.67
CA GLU A 376 12.40 13.96 21.68
C GLU A 376 13.87 14.40 21.66
N SER A 377 14.77 13.48 21.25
CA SER A 377 16.19 13.75 21.10
C SER A 377 16.49 14.74 19.97
N VAL A 378 15.69 14.79 18.89
CA VAL A 378 15.91 15.73 17.78
C VAL A 378 15.56 17.14 18.19
N ASP A 379 14.51 17.34 18.98
CA ASP A 379 14.16 18.64 19.51
C ASP A 379 15.23 19.15 20.50
N LYS A 380 15.71 18.27 21.38
CA LYS A 380 16.85 18.56 22.26
C LYS A 380 18.14 18.82 21.49
N GLN A 381 18.42 18.08 20.42
CA GLN A 381 19.57 18.34 19.54
C GLN A 381 19.42 19.65 18.78
N ALA A 382 18.23 19.99 18.32
CA ALA A 382 17.95 21.28 17.70
C ALA A 382 18.17 22.41 18.69
N ALA A 383 17.68 22.28 19.93
CA ALA A 383 17.95 23.26 21.01
C ALA A 383 19.47 23.37 21.32
N SER A 384 20.17 22.24 21.47
CA SER A 384 21.62 22.25 21.73
C SER A 384 22.46 22.78 20.54
N SER A 385 21.90 22.79 19.34
CA SER A 385 22.56 23.43 18.20
C SER A 385 22.55 24.96 18.33
N PHE A 386 21.50 25.52 18.92
CA PHE A 386 21.49 26.95 19.25
C PHE A 386 22.51 27.28 20.36
N ASP A 387 22.62 26.44 21.39
CA ASP A 387 23.62 26.61 22.44
C ASP A 387 25.03 26.63 21.84
N LYS A 388 25.35 25.69 20.94
CA LYS A 388 26.64 25.67 20.22
C LYS A 388 26.86 26.90 19.34
N PHE A 389 25.81 27.42 18.71
CA PHE A 389 25.89 28.59 17.85
C PHE A 389 26.08 29.89 18.66
N PHE A 390 25.47 29.98 19.83
CA PHE A 390 25.54 31.18 20.70
C PHE A 390 26.64 31.11 21.77
N ASP A 391 27.15 29.90 22.11
CA ASP A 391 28.31 29.73 23.02
C ASP A 391 29.67 30.04 22.36
N THR A 392 29.70 30.38 21.07
CA THR A 392 30.87 31.00 20.49
C THR A 392 31.04 32.38 21.13
N LYS A 393 31.85 32.45 22.20
CA LYS A 393 32.30 33.70 22.80
C LYS A 393 32.78 34.61 21.66
N ILE A 394 32.05 35.67 21.43
CA ILE A 394 32.54 36.83 20.70
C ILE A 394 33.64 37.37 21.59
N GLU A 395 34.89 37.04 21.33
CA GLU A 395 36.03 37.79 21.82
C GLU A 395 35.94 39.16 21.16
N LEU A 396 35.46 40.14 21.95
CA LEU A 396 35.49 41.57 21.66
C LEU A 396 36.90 42.12 21.88
#